data_57016b65955c604edc013dd40414968f
#
_entry.id   57016b65955c604edc013dd40414968f
#
_cell.length_a   1.000
_cell.length_b   1.000
_cell.length_c   1.000
_cell.angle_alpha   90.00
_cell.angle_beta   90.00
_cell.angle_gamma   90.00
#
_symmetry.space_group_name_H-M   'P 1'
#
loop_
_entity.id
_entity.type
_entity.pdbx_description
1 polymer ?
#
loop_
_entity_poly.entity_id
_entity_poly.type
_entity_poly.pdbx_seq_one_letter_code
_entity_poly.pdbx_strand_id
1 'polypeptide(L)' 'MDKIKCPDCGADLIFDETYDDLYEDGYHTERCYYHCPRCEKDYYIDLYYKYVDYSIEEVD' A
#
# COMPACT_ATOMS: atom_id res chain seq x y z
N MET A 1 -10.73 4.68 -8.07
CA MET A 1 -9.41 4.78 -7.44
C MET A 1 -8.37 4.12 -8.33
N ASP A 2 -7.29 4.81 -8.60
CA ASP A 2 -6.25 4.28 -9.48
C ASP A 2 -5.54 3.11 -8.81
N LYS A 3 -5.08 2.18 -9.64
CA LYS A 3 -4.33 1.03 -9.13
C LYS A 3 -2.94 1.46 -8.69
N ILE A 4 -2.44 0.81 -7.64
CA ILE A 4 -1.10 1.07 -7.14
C ILE A 4 -0.11 0.29 -7.99
N LYS A 5 0.90 0.96 -8.49
CA LYS A 5 1.91 0.37 -9.36
C LYS A 5 3.17 0.01 -8.58
N CYS A 6 3.80 -1.08 -8.98
CA CYS A 6 5.09 -1.46 -8.43
C CYS A 6 6.15 -0.41 -8.80
N PRO A 7 6.88 0.14 -7.83
CA PRO A 7 7.89 1.16 -8.12
C PRO A 7 9.08 0.64 -8.89
N ASP A 8 9.25 -0.67 -8.95
CA ASP A 8 10.40 -1.29 -9.59
C ASP A 8 10.12 -1.66 -11.06
N CYS A 9 8.97 -2.28 -11.34
CA CYS A 9 8.66 -2.76 -12.68
C CYS A 9 7.40 -2.14 -13.29
N GLY A 10 6.63 -1.38 -12.53
CA GLY A 10 5.42 -0.72 -13.01
C GLY A 10 4.20 -1.62 -13.16
N ALA A 11 4.28 -2.87 -12.74
CA ALA A 11 3.13 -3.77 -12.78
C ALA A 11 2.11 -3.39 -11.71
N ASP A 12 0.85 -3.76 -11.91
CA ASP A 12 -0.19 -3.52 -10.92
C ASP A 12 0.06 -4.41 -9.70
N LEU A 13 0.08 -3.80 -8.52
CA LEU A 13 0.21 -4.54 -7.28
C LEU A 13 -1.12 -5.21 -6.95
N ILE A 14 -1.04 -6.39 -6.37
CA ILE A 14 -2.21 -7.16 -5.96
C ILE A 14 -2.38 -7.02 -4.45
N PHE A 15 -3.58 -6.62 -4.03
CA PHE A 15 -3.92 -6.52 -2.60
C PHE A 15 -3.87 -7.90 -1.96
N ASP A 16 -3.15 -8.02 -0.85
CA ASP A 16 -3.07 -9.25 -0.08
C ASP A 16 -3.96 -9.16 1.16
N GLU A 17 -3.56 -8.34 2.14
CA GLU A 17 -4.37 -8.19 3.34
C GLU A 17 -4.15 -6.83 4.00
N THR A 18 -5.10 -6.44 4.85
CA THR A 18 -4.94 -5.26 5.70
C THR A 18 -4.13 -5.67 6.92
N TYR A 19 -3.01 -4.99 7.13
CA TYR A 19 -2.10 -5.29 8.22
C TYR A 19 -2.44 -4.52 9.50
N ASP A 20 -2.69 -3.22 9.36
CA ASP A 20 -2.94 -2.35 10.50
C ASP A 20 -3.87 -1.21 10.14
N ASP A 21 -4.62 -0.76 11.11
CA ASP A 21 -5.61 0.30 10.96
C ASP A 21 -5.41 1.29 12.09
N LEU A 22 -4.95 2.49 11.76
CA LEU A 22 -4.63 3.50 12.77
C LEU A 22 -5.56 4.70 12.67
N TYR A 23 -6.11 5.09 13.81
CA TYR A 23 -6.90 6.31 13.94
C TYR A 23 -6.19 7.23 14.91
N GLU A 24 -5.70 8.36 14.41
CA GLU A 24 -4.95 9.31 15.23
C GLU A 24 -5.29 10.74 14.81
N ASP A 25 -5.67 11.57 15.79
CA ASP A 25 -5.98 12.98 15.59
C ASP A 25 -6.96 13.25 14.44
N GLY A 26 -7.96 12.38 14.28
CA GLY A 26 -8.93 12.51 13.20
C GLY A 26 -8.45 11.99 11.86
N TYR A 27 -7.27 11.41 11.80
CA TYR A 27 -6.73 10.79 10.60
C TYR A 27 -6.95 9.28 10.65
N HIS A 28 -7.29 8.72 9.51
CA HIS A 28 -7.36 7.29 9.35
C HIS A 28 -6.25 6.84 8.41
N THR A 29 -5.32 6.03 8.91
CA THR A 29 -4.25 5.45 8.11
C THR A 29 -4.42 3.94 8.14
N GLU A 30 -4.48 3.33 6.96
CA GLU A 30 -4.59 1.89 6.84
C GLU A 30 -3.32 1.35 6.19
N ARG A 31 -2.68 0.39 6.85
CA ARG A 31 -1.50 -0.28 6.30
C ARG A 31 -1.91 -1.62 5.71
N CYS A 32 -1.59 -1.81 4.45
CA CYS A 32 -1.95 -3.01 3.73
C CYS A 32 -0.70 -3.68 3.16
N TYR A 33 -0.79 -5.00 2.99
CA TYR A 33 0.22 -5.73 2.22
C TYR A 33 -0.25 -5.83 0.78
N TYR A 34 0.66 -5.53 -0.12
CA TYR A 34 0.46 -5.73 -1.55
C TYR A 34 1.61 -6.58 -2.09
N HIS A 35 1.33 -7.32 -3.14
CA HIS A 35 2.30 -8.20 -3.76
C HIS A 35 2.46 -7.85 -5.24
N CYS A 36 3.70 -7.79 -5.71
CA CYS A 36 3.97 -7.64 -7.13
C CYS A 36 4.15 -9.02 -7.75
N PRO A 37 3.24 -9.46 -8.65
CA PRO A 37 3.33 -10.79 -9.23
C PRO A 37 4.49 -10.93 -10.22
N ARG A 38 5.02 -9.80 -10.69
CA ARG A 38 6.10 -9.80 -11.67
C ARG A 38 7.48 -9.84 -11.02
N CYS A 39 7.66 -9.04 -9.96
CA CYS A 39 8.93 -8.98 -9.23
C CYS A 39 9.00 -9.99 -8.08
N GLU A 40 7.86 -10.55 -7.70
CA GLU A 40 7.73 -11.43 -6.54
C GLU A 40 8.17 -10.76 -5.25
N LYS A 41 7.91 -9.45 -5.14
CA LYS A 41 8.22 -8.66 -3.96
C LYS A 41 6.95 -8.25 -3.25
N ASP A 42 7.06 -8.04 -1.95
CA ASP A 42 5.96 -7.56 -1.13
C ASP A 42 6.20 -6.12 -0.72
N TYR A 43 5.11 -5.38 -0.57
CA TYR A 43 5.17 -3.96 -0.20
C TYR A 43 4.16 -3.65 0.89
N TYR A 44 4.53 -2.72 1.77
CA TYR A 44 3.59 -2.09 2.69
C TYR A 44 3.05 -0.84 2.01
N ILE A 45 1.74 -0.72 1.94
CA ILE A 45 1.10 0.47 1.40
C ILE A 45 0.34 1.14 2.54
N ASP A 46 0.72 2.36 2.88
CA ASP A 46 0.03 3.15 3.87
C ASP A 46 -0.93 4.10 3.17
N LEU A 47 -2.22 3.91 3.41
CA LEU A 47 -3.27 4.73 2.79
C LEU A 47 -3.70 5.83 3.77
N TYR A 48 -3.67 7.06 3.30
CA TYR A 48 -4.02 8.24 4.10
C TYR A 48 -5.35 8.80 3.61
N TYR A 49 -6.42 8.39 4.24
CA TYR A 49 -7.77 8.72 3.75
C TYR A 49 -8.12 10.19 3.78
N LYS A 50 -7.55 10.94 4.71
CA LYS A 50 -7.83 12.37 4.81
C LYS A 50 -7.32 13.16 3.59
N TYR A 51 -6.20 12.76 3.04
CA TYR A 51 -5.56 13.47 1.93
C TYR A 51 -5.67 12.75 0.59
N VAL A 52 -6.35 11.62 0.55
CA VAL A 52 -6.49 10.80 -0.66
C VAL A 52 -5.11 10.48 -1.25
N ASP A 53 -4.21 10.05 -0.39
CA ASP A 53 -2.82 9.77 -0.77
C ASP A 53 -2.38 8.43 -0.18
N TYR A 54 -1.20 7.99 -0.56
CA TYR A 54 -0.62 6.77 -0.01
C TYR A 54 0.90 6.85 -0.05
N SER A 55 1.55 6.02 0.77
CA SER A 55 2.99 5.80 0.68
C SER A 55 3.26 4.31 0.49
N ILE A 56 4.41 4.00 -0.06
CA ILE A 56 4.80 2.61 -0.36
C ILE A 56 6.17 2.32 0.21
N GLU A 57 6.33 1.14 0.82
CA GLU A 57 7.58 0.71 1.40
C GLU A 57 7.81 -0.76 1.07
N GLU A 58 9.00 -1.10 0.60
CA GLU A 58 9.34 -2.48 0.28
C GLU A 58 9.59 -3.27 1.56
N VAL A 59 9.04 -4.48 1.60
CA VAL A 59 9.28 -5.41 2.71
C VAL A 59 10.57 -6.16 2.43
N ASP A 60 11.52 -6.05 3.35
CA ASP A 60 12.79 -6.78 3.23
C ASP A 60 12.66 -8.21 3.72
#